data_fc5d03493eb97141f1ec04d96caf9057
#
_entry.id   fc5d03493eb97141f1ec04d96caf9057
#
_cell.length_a   1.000
_cell.length_b   1.000
_cell.length_c   1.000
_cell.angle_alpha   90.00
_cell.angle_beta   90.00
_cell.angle_gamma   90.00
#
_symmetry.space_group_name_H-M   'P 1'
#
loop_
_entity.id
_entity.type
_entity.pdbx_description
1 polymer ?
#
loop_
_entity_poly.entity_id
_entity_poly.type
_entity_poly.pdbx_seq_one_letter_code
_entity_poly.pdbx_strand_id
1 'polypeptide(L)'
;MIRAVNPSPSLSGPVVLHAPKVRRSPLVFASPHSGRDYSADLLAWTHLDLIALRRSEDAFVDRLVADAPRHGAPLVEARFPRVFLDPNRAPDDLDAAMFDQPRPGATGSISARAAAGLGVIPRLAADGRPLYQTRLPLAEAQRRLDVFYAPYHTIVRREMEAARACFGDSVLIDCHSMPSSSARGADIVLGDRYGASCSRAVIARAEAAFRRQGFAVVRNRPYAGAYTTEHYGRPEAGMQALQ
;
A
#
# COMPACT_ATOMS: atom_id res chain seq x y z
N MET A 1 -25.54 15.14 -32.55
CA MET A 1 -24.19 15.73 -32.31
C MET A 1 -23.82 15.46 -30.87
N ILE A 2 -23.00 14.44 -30.64
CA ILE A 2 -22.50 14.08 -29.30
C ILE A 2 -21.25 14.94 -29.09
N ARG A 3 -21.29 15.86 -28.12
CA ARG A 3 -20.12 16.64 -27.73
C ARG A 3 -19.07 15.71 -27.13
N ALA A 4 -17.91 15.66 -27.76
CA ALA A 4 -16.73 15.03 -27.18
C ALA A 4 -16.40 15.74 -25.87
N VAL A 5 -16.44 15.04 -24.77
CA VAL A 5 -15.93 15.50 -23.48
C VAL A 5 -14.41 15.38 -23.57
N ASN A 6 -13.72 16.51 -23.68
CA ASN A 6 -12.28 16.55 -23.54
C ASN A 6 -11.89 16.02 -22.16
N PRO A 7 -11.01 15.04 -22.04
CA PRO A 7 -10.50 14.63 -20.74
C PRO A 7 -9.71 15.82 -20.15
N SER A 8 -10.09 16.23 -18.96
CA SER A 8 -9.29 17.18 -18.18
C SER A 8 -7.86 16.65 -18.05
N PRO A 9 -6.82 17.50 -18.15
CA PRO A 9 -5.45 17.05 -17.96
C PRO A 9 -5.33 16.51 -16.55
N SER A 10 -5.13 15.20 -16.44
CA SER A 10 -4.82 14.56 -15.17
C SER A 10 -3.53 15.17 -14.63
N LEU A 11 -3.55 15.68 -13.42
CA LEU A 11 -2.35 15.92 -12.60
C LEU A 11 -1.74 14.54 -12.30
N SER A 12 -0.96 14.04 -13.24
CA SER A 12 -0.67 12.62 -13.36
C SER A 12 0.71 12.28 -12.81
N GLY A 13 0.83 12.30 -11.50
CA GLY A 13 1.88 11.54 -10.83
C GLY A 13 1.39 10.11 -10.51
N PRO A 14 2.31 9.16 -10.29
CA PRO A 14 1.95 7.80 -9.89
C PRO A 14 1.32 7.73 -8.50
N VAL A 15 1.37 8.81 -7.74
CA VAL A 15 0.87 8.94 -6.37
C VAL A 15 0.07 10.21 -6.24
N VAL A 16 -1.08 10.13 -5.57
CA VAL A 16 -1.92 11.30 -5.26
C VAL A 16 -1.87 11.56 -3.76
N LEU A 17 -1.64 12.81 -3.42
CA LEU A 17 -1.81 13.32 -2.06
C LEU A 17 -3.08 14.16 -1.98
N HIS A 18 -4.05 13.71 -1.22
CA HIS A 18 -5.20 14.50 -0.83
C HIS A 18 -4.90 15.19 0.50
N ALA A 19 -4.39 16.41 0.40
CA ALA A 19 -4.04 17.19 1.59
C ALA A 19 -5.28 17.84 2.22
N PRO A 20 -5.40 17.89 3.55
CA PRO A 20 -6.43 18.65 4.22
C PRO A 20 -6.18 20.16 4.07
N LYS A 21 -7.23 20.97 4.00
CA LYS A 21 -7.09 22.43 4.03
C LYS A 21 -6.36 22.92 5.29
N VAL A 22 -6.63 22.27 6.42
CA VAL A 22 -5.97 22.51 7.70
C VAL A 22 -5.72 21.16 8.35
N ARG A 23 -4.48 20.87 8.69
CA ARG A 23 -4.14 19.65 9.43
C ARG A 23 -4.62 19.78 10.87
N ARG A 24 -5.48 18.84 11.31
CA ARG A 24 -6.09 18.83 12.66
C ARG A 24 -5.87 17.49 13.37
N SER A 25 -5.14 16.57 12.76
CA SER A 25 -4.97 15.21 13.25
C SER A 25 -3.54 14.73 13.05
N PRO A 26 -2.99 13.95 14.00
CA PRO A 26 -1.73 13.26 13.80
C PRO A 26 -1.83 12.08 12.83
N LEU A 27 -3.04 11.75 12.34
CA LEU A 27 -3.27 10.64 11.44
C LEU A 27 -2.79 10.97 10.02
N VAL A 28 -2.22 9.97 9.36
CA VAL A 28 -1.91 9.94 7.93
C VAL A 28 -2.52 8.66 7.38
N PHE A 29 -3.42 8.78 6.42
CA PHE A 29 -4.01 7.61 5.75
C PHE A 29 -3.22 7.27 4.50
N ALA A 30 -3.06 5.99 4.24
CA ALA A 30 -2.42 5.46 3.04
C ALA A 30 -3.29 4.37 2.41
N SER A 31 -3.47 4.42 1.09
CA SER A 31 -4.12 3.37 0.30
C SER A 31 -3.16 2.88 -0.78
N PRO A 32 -2.33 1.87 -0.47
CA PRO A 32 -1.26 1.41 -1.37
C PRO A 32 -1.76 0.50 -2.50
N HIS A 33 -2.93 -0.12 -2.36
CA HIS A 33 -3.36 -1.22 -3.21
C HIS A 33 -4.68 -0.99 -3.96
N SER A 34 -5.24 0.22 -3.90
CA SER A 34 -6.47 0.58 -4.62
C SER A 34 -6.22 1.13 -6.03
N GLY A 35 -4.93 1.24 -6.42
CA GLY A 35 -4.51 1.77 -7.70
C GLY A 35 -5.01 0.92 -8.87
N ARG A 36 -5.52 1.61 -9.91
CA ARG A 36 -6.16 1.02 -11.08
C ARG A 36 -5.77 1.68 -12.40
N ASP A 37 -4.65 2.42 -12.40
CA ASP A 37 -4.07 2.96 -13.62
C ASP A 37 -3.24 1.86 -14.30
N TYR A 38 -3.91 1.06 -15.11
CA TYR A 38 -3.29 0.00 -15.91
C TYR A 38 -2.73 0.60 -17.18
N SER A 39 -1.50 1.09 -17.12
CA SER A 39 -0.83 1.70 -18.27
C SER A 39 -0.58 0.68 -19.39
N ALA A 40 -0.42 1.18 -20.62
CA ALA A 40 -0.06 0.36 -21.77
C ALA A 40 1.26 -0.41 -21.51
N ASP A 41 2.22 0.23 -20.82
CA ASP A 41 3.50 -0.38 -20.45
C ASP A 41 3.31 -1.61 -19.53
N LEU A 42 2.43 -1.50 -18.53
CA LEU A 42 2.10 -2.65 -17.67
C LEU A 42 1.46 -3.77 -18.49
N LEU A 43 0.47 -3.41 -19.30
CA LEU A 43 -0.29 -4.39 -20.08
C LEU A 43 0.58 -5.09 -21.15
N ALA A 44 1.62 -4.44 -21.64
CA ALA A 44 2.57 -5.03 -22.60
C ALA A 44 3.38 -6.21 -21.99
N TRP A 45 3.56 -6.26 -20.68
CA TRP A 45 4.35 -7.32 -20.02
C TRP A 45 3.50 -8.52 -19.59
N THR A 46 2.19 -8.42 -19.58
CA THR A 46 1.29 -9.46 -19.08
C THR A 46 0.42 -10.04 -20.20
N HIS A 47 0.05 -11.31 -20.04
CA HIS A 47 -0.93 -11.97 -20.88
C HIS A 47 -2.30 -12.09 -20.20
N LEU A 48 -2.39 -11.64 -18.97
CA LEU A 48 -3.63 -11.69 -18.21
C LEU A 48 -4.56 -10.56 -18.66
N ASP A 49 -5.84 -10.87 -18.74
CA ASP A 49 -6.85 -9.85 -18.98
C ASP A 49 -7.01 -8.91 -17.77
N LEU A 50 -7.64 -7.77 -18.01
CA LEU A 50 -7.81 -6.73 -17.00
C LEU A 50 -8.60 -7.24 -15.79
N ILE A 51 -9.59 -8.12 -15.98
CA ILE A 51 -10.39 -8.66 -14.87
C ILE A 51 -9.52 -9.51 -13.94
N ALA A 52 -8.65 -10.33 -14.53
CA ALA A 52 -7.72 -11.15 -13.76
C ALA A 52 -6.72 -10.31 -12.96
N LEU A 53 -6.16 -9.26 -13.56
CA LEU A 53 -5.27 -8.34 -12.88
C LEU A 53 -5.95 -7.63 -11.72
N ARG A 54 -7.17 -7.16 -11.92
CA ARG A 54 -7.98 -6.44 -10.93
C ARG A 54 -8.38 -7.26 -9.72
N ARG A 55 -8.35 -8.58 -9.79
CA ARG A 55 -8.57 -9.46 -8.61
C ARG A 55 -7.51 -9.28 -7.52
N SER A 56 -6.39 -8.65 -7.84
CA SER A 56 -5.33 -8.34 -6.88
C SER A 56 -5.51 -6.97 -6.21
N GLU A 57 -6.47 -6.17 -6.64
CA GLU A 57 -6.74 -4.86 -6.02
C GLU A 57 -7.39 -5.02 -4.65
N ASP A 58 -7.03 -4.12 -3.73
CA ASP A 58 -7.86 -3.79 -2.58
C ASP A 58 -8.90 -2.75 -3.07
N ALA A 59 -9.86 -3.24 -3.87
CA ALA A 59 -10.74 -2.40 -4.66
C ALA A 59 -11.55 -1.42 -3.78
N PHE A 60 -11.55 -0.14 -4.18
CA PHE A 60 -12.33 0.93 -3.55
C PHE A 60 -11.95 1.31 -2.11
N VAL A 61 -10.85 0.80 -1.54
CA VAL A 61 -10.38 1.22 -0.22
C VAL A 61 -10.04 2.72 -0.21
N ASP A 62 -9.47 3.26 -1.30
CA ASP A 62 -9.29 4.70 -1.53
C ASP A 62 -10.58 5.50 -1.29
N ARG A 63 -11.72 4.99 -1.76
CA ARG A 63 -13.04 5.64 -1.59
C ARG A 63 -13.59 5.53 -0.17
N LEU A 64 -13.31 4.43 0.52
CA LEU A 64 -13.75 4.26 1.93
C LEU A 64 -13.10 5.27 2.86
N VAL A 65 -11.89 5.72 2.54
CA VAL A 65 -11.13 6.68 3.35
C VAL A 65 -11.02 8.07 2.70
N ALA A 66 -11.74 8.32 1.61
CA ALA A 66 -11.68 9.57 0.84
C ALA A 66 -12.02 10.82 1.65
N ASP A 67 -12.75 10.70 2.75
CA ASP A 67 -13.11 11.81 3.61
C ASP A 67 -12.04 12.18 4.65
N ALA A 68 -10.94 11.45 4.75
CA ALA A 68 -9.85 11.74 5.69
C ALA A 68 -9.38 13.22 5.64
N PRO A 69 -9.23 13.87 4.46
CA PRO A 69 -8.85 15.28 4.41
C PRO A 69 -9.87 16.24 5.02
N ARG A 70 -11.16 15.92 4.97
CA ARG A 70 -12.22 16.72 5.64
C ARG A 70 -12.08 16.70 7.16
N HIS A 71 -11.51 15.63 7.70
CA HIS A 71 -11.22 15.46 9.13
C HIS A 71 -9.81 15.95 9.53
N GLY A 72 -9.10 16.59 8.62
CA GLY A 72 -7.78 17.19 8.89
C GLY A 72 -6.62 16.20 8.85
N ALA A 73 -6.79 15.03 8.24
CA ALA A 73 -5.76 14.03 8.00
C ALA A 73 -5.48 13.89 6.50
N PRO A 74 -4.24 13.86 6.01
CA PRO A 74 -3.96 13.60 4.60
C PRO A 74 -4.24 12.15 4.23
N LEU A 75 -4.56 11.92 2.95
CA LEU A 75 -4.64 10.60 2.34
C LEU A 75 -3.63 10.50 1.19
N VAL A 76 -2.80 9.48 1.23
CA VAL A 76 -1.82 9.15 0.18
C VAL A 76 -2.30 7.91 -0.58
N GLU A 77 -2.49 8.05 -1.88
CA GLU A 77 -2.97 6.97 -2.76
C GLU A 77 -1.92 6.59 -3.79
N ALA A 78 -1.61 5.30 -3.91
CA ALA A 78 -0.95 4.77 -5.09
C ALA A 78 -1.97 4.65 -6.22
N ARG A 79 -1.66 5.20 -7.41
CA ARG A 79 -2.51 5.06 -8.59
C ARG A 79 -2.22 3.81 -9.40
N PHE A 80 -1.00 3.34 -9.33
CA PHE A 80 -0.55 2.11 -9.99
C PHE A 80 -1.08 0.86 -9.28
N PRO A 81 -1.41 -0.20 -10.01
CA PRO A 81 -1.91 -1.43 -9.41
C PRO A 81 -0.80 -2.21 -8.70
N ARG A 82 -1.15 -2.86 -7.59
CA ARG A 82 -0.19 -3.65 -6.82
C ARG A 82 0.45 -4.81 -7.59
N VAL A 83 -0.19 -5.30 -8.65
CA VAL A 83 0.41 -6.33 -9.53
C VAL A 83 1.58 -5.80 -10.34
N PHE A 84 1.67 -4.49 -10.51
CA PHE A 84 2.78 -3.83 -11.18
C PHE A 84 3.93 -3.56 -10.22
N LEU A 85 3.60 -3.06 -9.03
CA LEU A 85 4.53 -2.80 -7.94
C LEU A 85 3.76 -2.77 -6.62
N ASP A 86 4.22 -3.53 -5.62
CA ASP A 86 3.62 -3.56 -4.29
C ASP A 86 4.40 -2.65 -3.32
N PRO A 87 3.90 -1.43 -3.01
CA PRO A 87 4.62 -0.53 -2.12
C PRO A 87 4.61 -1.00 -0.65
N ASN A 88 3.82 -2.03 -0.31
CA ASN A 88 3.83 -2.65 1.00
C ASN A 88 4.79 -3.86 1.07
N ARG A 89 5.92 -3.78 0.32
CA ARG A 89 7.06 -4.70 0.36
C ARG A 89 8.35 -3.91 0.45
N ALA A 90 9.41 -4.54 0.96
CA ALA A 90 10.73 -3.92 0.98
C ALA A 90 11.25 -3.75 -0.47
N PRO A 91 11.96 -2.65 -0.78
CA PRO A 91 12.40 -2.37 -2.15
C PRO A 91 13.43 -3.37 -2.69
N ASP A 92 14.10 -4.09 -1.81
CA ASP A 92 15.05 -5.14 -2.11
C ASP A 92 14.43 -6.54 -2.14
N ASP A 93 13.15 -6.67 -1.80
CA ASP A 93 12.41 -7.94 -1.79
C ASP A 93 11.98 -8.34 -3.21
N LEU A 94 12.97 -8.66 -4.05
CA LEU A 94 12.85 -9.02 -5.45
C LEU A 94 13.17 -10.51 -5.66
N ASP A 95 12.29 -11.21 -6.37
CA ASP A 95 12.57 -12.58 -6.84
C ASP A 95 13.55 -12.54 -8.01
N ALA A 96 14.82 -12.87 -7.75
CA ALA A 96 15.88 -12.84 -8.76
C ALA A 96 15.58 -13.72 -9.98
N ALA A 97 14.77 -14.76 -9.82
CA ALA A 97 14.40 -15.66 -10.93
C ALA A 97 13.51 -14.98 -12.00
N MET A 98 12.89 -13.83 -11.65
CA MET A 98 12.06 -13.07 -12.58
C MET A 98 12.84 -12.25 -13.61
N PHE A 99 14.13 -11.99 -13.38
CA PHE A 99 14.90 -11.04 -14.18
C PHE A 99 15.87 -11.73 -15.12
N ASP A 100 16.15 -11.07 -16.24
CA ASP A 100 17.11 -11.53 -17.27
C ASP A 100 18.56 -11.52 -16.77
N GLN A 101 18.85 -10.68 -15.77
CA GLN A 101 20.18 -10.53 -15.17
C GLN A 101 20.10 -10.59 -13.65
N PRO A 102 21.14 -11.11 -12.98
CA PRO A 102 21.22 -11.06 -11.52
C PRO A 102 21.37 -9.60 -11.03
N ARG A 103 20.70 -9.27 -9.93
CA ARG A 103 20.85 -7.96 -9.30
C ARG A 103 22.26 -7.83 -8.71
N PRO A 104 23.04 -6.81 -9.10
CA PRO A 104 24.33 -6.55 -8.49
C PRO A 104 24.20 -6.30 -6.97
N GLY A 105 25.03 -6.92 -6.17
CA GLY A 105 25.05 -6.72 -4.71
C GLY A 105 23.88 -7.36 -3.95
N ALA A 106 23.09 -8.22 -4.57
CA ALA A 106 22.06 -8.99 -3.87
C ALA A 106 22.72 -10.08 -3.00
N THR A 107 23.07 -9.72 -1.76
CA THR A 107 23.70 -10.62 -0.78
C THR A 107 22.73 -11.16 0.27
N GLY A 108 21.46 -10.70 0.25
CA GLY A 108 20.43 -11.06 1.22
C GLY A 108 19.56 -12.24 0.77
N SER A 109 19.03 -12.98 1.75
CA SER A 109 17.94 -13.92 1.51
C SER A 109 16.68 -13.13 1.13
N ILE A 110 16.02 -13.53 0.07
CA ILE A 110 14.70 -13.00 -0.27
C ILE A 110 13.67 -13.46 0.78
N SER A 111 12.65 -12.66 1.03
CA SER A 111 11.58 -13.06 1.94
C SER A 111 10.84 -14.29 1.43
N ALA A 112 10.21 -15.04 2.34
CA ALA A 112 9.36 -16.16 1.95
C ALA A 112 8.23 -15.73 0.99
N ARG A 113 7.79 -14.47 1.06
CA ARG A 113 6.79 -13.90 0.14
C ARG A 113 7.34 -13.64 -1.24
N ALA A 114 8.55 -13.07 -1.36
CA ALA A 114 9.19 -12.90 -2.66
C ALA A 114 9.51 -14.25 -3.30
N ALA A 115 10.00 -15.22 -2.54
CA ALA A 115 10.21 -16.58 -3.01
C ALA A 115 8.90 -17.23 -3.52
N ALA A 116 7.76 -16.90 -2.88
CA ALA A 116 6.43 -17.31 -3.34
C ALA A 116 5.88 -16.47 -4.50
N GLY A 117 6.67 -15.55 -5.08
CA GLY A 117 6.25 -14.70 -6.20
C GLY A 117 5.46 -13.45 -5.82
N LEU A 118 5.51 -13.04 -4.54
CA LEU A 118 4.77 -11.90 -3.97
C LEU A 118 5.71 -10.84 -3.37
N GLY A 119 6.84 -10.58 -4.03
CA GLY A 119 7.78 -9.52 -3.68
C GLY A 119 7.29 -8.13 -4.09
N VAL A 120 8.20 -7.13 -4.04
CA VAL A 120 7.90 -5.74 -4.42
C VAL A 120 7.47 -5.62 -5.89
N ILE A 121 7.99 -6.46 -6.76
CA ILE A 121 7.45 -6.70 -8.11
C ILE A 121 6.89 -8.11 -8.09
N PRO A 122 5.56 -8.28 -8.03
CA PRO A 122 4.96 -9.59 -7.96
C PRO A 122 5.18 -10.39 -9.26
N ARG A 123 5.44 -11.67 -9.13
CA ARG A 123 5.48 -12.63 -10.25
C ARG A 123 4.12 -13.28 -10.49
N LEU A 124 3.29 -13.32 -9.45
CA LEU A 124 1.98 -13.97 -9.47
C LEU A 124 0.87 -12.97 -9.19
N ALA A 125 -0.26 -13.12 -9.87
CA ALA A 125 -1.52 -12.48 -9.52
C ALA A 125 -2.13 -13.13 -8.26
N ALA A 126 -3.19 -12.52 -7.71
CA ALA A 126 -3.84 -13.01 -6.49
C ALA A 126 -4.42 -14.43 -6.62
N ASP A 127 -4.74 -14.86 -7.83
CA ASP A 127 -5.23 -16.21 -8.14
C ASP A 127 -4.11 -17.22 -8.43
N GLY A 128 -2.84 -16.83 -8.22
CA GLY A 128 -1.67 -17.68 -8.41
C GLY A 128 -1.19 -17.80 -9.84
N ARG A 129 -1.82 -17.15 -10.81
CA ARG A 129 -1.36 -17.17 -12.21
C ARG A 129 -0.13 -16.30 -12.42
N PRO A 130 0.84 -16.75 -13.26
CA PRO A 130 1.98 -15.92 -13.64
C PRO A 130 1.53 -14.61 -14.29
N LEU A 131 2.15 -13.49 -13.88
CA LEU A 131 1.89 -12.18 -14.48
C LEU A 131 2.65 -11.99 -15.80
N TYR A 132 3.82 -12.57 -15.92
CA TYR A 132 4.73 -12.35 -17.05
C TYR A 132 4.98 -13.63 -17.84
N GLN A 133 5.06 -13.50 -19.16
CA GLN A 133 5.38 -14.62 -20.05
C GLN A 133 6.90 -14.91 -20.14
N THR A 134 7.69 -13.86 -19.96
CA THR A 134 9.14 -13.91 -20.03
C THR A 134 9.75 -13.22 -18.82
N ARG A 135 11.05 -13.40 -18.62
CA ARG A 135 11.77 -12.64 -17.61
C ARG A 135 11.76 -11.16 -17.95
N LEU A 136 11.64 -10.33 -16.91
CA LEU A 136 11.73 -8.88 -17.07
C LEU A 136 13.18 -8.41 -17.15
N PRO A 137 13.49 -7.35 -17.90
CA PRO A 137 14.77 -6.68 -17.78
C PRO A 137 14.98 -6.16 -16.35
N LEU A 138 16.16 -6.34 -15.79
CA LEU A 138 16.47 -5.80 -14.45
C LEU A 138 16.31 -4.27 -14.41
N ALA A 139 16.60 -3.58 -15.52
CA ALA A 139 16.38 -2.13 -15.64
C ALA A 139 14.92 -1.73 -15.44
N GLU A 140 13.96 -2.59 -15.80
CA GLU A 140 12.53 -2.33 -15.56
C GLU A 140 12.20 -2.36 -14.06
N ALA A 141 12.84 -3.27 -13.29
CA ALA A 141 12.68 -3.27 -11.84
C ALA A 141 13.16 -1.93 -11.23
N GLN A 142 14.35 -1.48 -11.63
CA GLN A 142 14.90 -0.22 -11.15
C GLN A 142 14.00 0.96 -11.53
N ARG A 143 13.55 1.01 -12.78
CA ARG A 143 12.60 2.05 -13.24
C ARG A 143 11.33 2.10 -12.39
N ARG A 144 10.74 0.94 -12.08
CA ARG A 144 9.54 0.88 -11.22
C ARG A 144 9.82 1.37 -9.81
N LEU A 145 10.95 1.01 -9.25
CA LEU A 145 11.35 1.49 -7.92
C LEU A 145 11.55 3.01 -7.91
N ASP A 146 12.21 3.57 -8.93
CA ASP A 146 12.51 5.00 -8.98
C ASP A 146 11.28 5.86 -9.28
N VAL A 147 10.42 5.39 -10.19
CA VAL A 147 9.28 6.19 -10.69
C VAL A 147 8.04 6.04 -9.83
N PHE A 148 7.82 4.88 -9.19
CA PHE A 148 6.57 4.59 -8.47
C PHE A 148 6.79 4.40 -6.97
N TYR A 149 7.76 3.55 -6.60
CA TYR A 149 8.00 3.20 -5.19
C TYR A 149 8.56 4.38 -4.39
N ALA A 150 9.66 4.96 -4.86
CA ALA A 150 10.33 6.04 -4.14
C ALA A 150 9.44 7.29 -3.96
N PRO A 151 8.68 7.77 -4.97
CA PRO A 151 7.74 8.87 -4.78
C PRO A 151 6.64 8.56 -3.76
N TYR A 152 6.08 7.33 -3.76
CA TYR A 152 5.07 6.93 -2.78
C TYR A 152 5.60 7.03 -1.36
N HIS A 153 6.72 6.40 -1.07
CA HIS A 153 7.33 6.41 0.26
C HIS A 153 7.86 7.79 0.68
N THR A 154 8.30 8.61 -0.28
CA THR A 154 8.70 10.01 -0.01
C THR A 154 7.52 10.82 0.50
N ILE A 155 6.35 10.69 -0.13
CA ILE A 155 5.14 11.42 0.29
C ILE A 155 4.65 10.91 1.64
N VAL A 156 4.54 9.60 1.86
CA VAL A 156 4.12 9.03 3.15
C VAL A 156 5.02 9.51 4.29
N ARG A 157 6.34 9.43 4.10
CA ARG A 157 7.32 9.88 5.10
C ARG A 157 7.16 11.36 5.41
N ARG A 158 7.09 12.20 4.39
CA ARG A 158 6.90 13.65 4.55
C ARG A 158 5.65 13.98 5.35
N GLU A 159 4.53 13.32 5.06
CA GLU A 159 3.27 13.56 5.76
C GLU A 159 3.31 13.09 7.21
N MET A 160 4.01 11.98 7.51
CA MET A 160 4.23 11.52 8.88
C MET A 160 5.14 12.47 9.66
N GLU A 161 6.24 12.92 9.07
CA GLU A 161 7.15 13.88 9.68
C GLU A 161 6.46 15.22 9.98
N ALA A 162 5.64 15.70 9.03
CA ALA A 162 4.84 16.90 9.22
C ALA A 162 3.79 16.74 10.32
N ALA A 163 3.13 15.60 10.43
CA ALA A 163 2.21 15.30 11.52
C ALA A 163 2.93 15.29 12.87
N ARG A 164 4.06 14.60 12.95
CA ARG A 164 4.90 14.55 14.16
C ARG A 164 5.36 15.94 14.58
N ALA A 165 5.81 16.77 13.64
CA ALA A 165 6.24 18.14 13.94
C ALA A 165 5.11 18.99 14.53
N CYS A 166 3.84 18.78 14.07
CA CYS A 166 2.69 19.54 14.54
C CYS A 166 2.12 19.03 15.86
N PHE A 167 2.16 17.73 16.13
CA PHE A 167 1.43 17.10 17.23
C PHE A 167 2.33 16.37 18.25
N GLY A 168 3.63 16.28 18.00
CA GLY A 168 4.57 15.48 18.79
C GLY A 168 4.54 13.98 18.47
N ASP A 169 3.50 13.52 17.79
CA ASP A 169 3.28 12.13 17.41
C ASP A 169 2.67 12.07 16.00
N SER A 170 2.86 10.97 15.29
CA SER A 170 2.20 10.68 14.01
C SER A 170 1.71 9.24 13.98
N VAL A 171 0.57 9.01 13.31
CA VAL A 171 -0.05 7.68 13.20
C VAL A 171 -0.38 7.40 11.74
N LEU A 172 0.36 6.50 11.12
CA LEU A 172 0.05 5.98 9.79
C LEU A 172 -1.06 4.93 9.91
N ILE A 173 -2.13 5.11 9.17
CA ILE A 173 -3.19 4.12 8.95
C ILE A 173 -3.04 3.58 7.55
N ASP A 174 -2.48 2.38 7.43
CA ASP A 174 -2.26 1.68 6.17
C ASP A 174 -3.50 0.86 5.81
N CYS A 175 -4.30 1.41 4.88
CA CYS A 175 -5.65 0.93 4.60
C CYS A 175 -5.66 -0.17 3.54
N HIS A 176 -6.28 -1.30 3.88
CA HIS A 176 -6.39 -2.47 3.02
C HIS A 176 -7.79 -3.07 3.07
N SER A 177 -8.09 -3.94 2.11
CA SER A 177 -9.18 -4.89 2.20
C SER A 177 -8.65 -6.33 2.30
N MET A 178 -9.51 -7.23 2.74
CA MET A 178 -9.20 -8.65 2.81
C MET A 178 -10.36 -9.48 2.27
N PRO A 179 -10.10 -10.68 1.71
CA PRO A 179 -11.15 -11.60 1.35
C PRO A 179 -11.99 -11.99 2.57
N SER A 180 -13.32 -12.04 2.42
CA SER A 180 -14.23 -12.44 3.51
C SER A 180 -13.93 -13.83 4.04
N SER A 181 -13.45 -14.74 3.21
CA SER A 181 -12.97 -16.08 3.62
C SER A 181 -11.81 -16.05 4.62
N SER A 182 -10.98 -15.00 4.56
CA SER A 182 -9.86 -14.81 5.50
C SER A 182 -10.29 -14.14 6.80
N ALA A 183 -11.43 -13.43 6.80
CA ALA A 183 -11.87 -12.58 7.91
C ALA A 183 -12.34 -13.36 9.14
N ARG A 184 -12.73 -14.64 8.98
CA ARG A 184 -13.19 -15.52 10.09
C ARG A 184 -14.24 -14.88 11.00
N GLY A 185 -15.19 -14.13 10.41
CA GLY A 185 -16.24 -13.43 11.12
C GLY A 185 -15.87 -12.06 11.70
N ALA A 186 -14.67 -11.55 11.44
CA ALA A 186 -14.30 -10.18 11.76
C ALA A 186 -14.65 -9.24 10.61
N ASP A 187 -15.14 -8.04 10.93
CA ASP A 187 -15.34 -6.97 9.96
C ASP A 187 -14.04 -6.18 9.75
N ILE A 188 -13.30 -5.96 10.84
CA ILE A 188 -12.07 -5.19 10.87
C ILE A 188 -10.94 -6.00 11.50
N VAL A 189 -9.78 -6.01 10.85
CA VAL A 189 -8.54 -6.53 11.41
C VAL A 189 -7.57 -5.38 11.61
N LEU A 190 -7.09 -5.20 12.85
CA LEU A 190 -6.08 -4.19 13.18
C LEU A 190 -4.72 -4.88 13.35
N GLY A 191 -3.78 -4.55 12.48
CA GLY A 191 -2.42 -5.08 12.51
C GLY A 191 -1.43 -4.07 13.10
N ASP A 192 -0.86 -4.36 14.26
CA ASP A 192 0.15 -3.55 14.95
C ASP A 192 1.46 -4.29 15.16
N ARG A 193 1.68 -5.37 14.39
CA ARG A 193 2.84 -6.25 14.52
C ARG A 193 3.06 -6.74 15.96
N TYR A 194 1.96 -7.11 16.60
CA TYR A 194 1.93 -7.58 17.99
C TYR A 194 2.50 -6.54 18.98
N GLY A 195 2.21 -5.26 18.76
CA GLY A 195 2.65 -4.14 19.58
C GLY A 195 4.01 -3.54 19.18
N ALA A 196 4.64 -4.02 18.10
CA ALA A 196 5.94 -3.52 17.67
C ALA A 196 5.85 -2.22 16.84
N SER A 197 4.72 -1.97 16.16
CA SER A 197 4.60 -0.83 15.23
C SER A 197 3.74 0.31 15.76
N CYS A 198 2.95 0.11 16.81
CA CYS A 198 2.26 1.19 17.49
C CYS A 198 2.04 0.91 18.98
N SER A 199 1.79 1.96 19.76
CA SER A 199 1.56 1.87 21.18
C SER A 199 0.20 1.23 21.51
N ARG A 200 0.10 0.63 22.69
CA ARG A 200 -1.16 0.06 23.20
C ARG A 200 -2.31 1.07 23.23
N ALA A 201 -2.01 2.34 23.48
CA ALA A 201 -3.00 3.40 23.53
C ALA A 201 -3.57 3.69 22.12
N VAL A 202 -2.73 3.72 21.09
CA VAL A 202 -3.15 3.97 19.71
C VAL A 202 -4.05 2.84 19.19
N ILE A 203 -3.61 1.58 19.30
CA ILE A 203 -4.43 0.46 18.82
C ILE A 203 -5.74 0.31 19.62
N ALA A 204 -5.73 0.57 20.92
CA ALA A 204 -6.93 0.52 21.72
C ALA A 204 -7.96 1.60 21.31
N ARG A 205 -7.50 2.82 20.96
CA ARG A 205 -8.34 3.89 20.43
C ARG A 205 -8.95 3.53 19.08
N ALA A 206 -8.15 2.96 18.17
CA ALA A 206 -8.63 2.50 16.87
C ALA A 206 -9.71 1.42 17.04
N GLU A 207 -9.42 0.38 17.85
CA GLU A 207 -10.37 -0.68 18.14
C GLU A 207 -11.67 -0.15 18.75
N ALA A 208 -11.58 0.72 19.74
CA ALA A 208 -12.77 1.32 20.37
C ALA A 208 -13.57 2.17 19.37
N ALA A 209 -12.93 2.86 18.42
CA ALA A 209 -13.60 3.64 17.40
C ALA A 209 -14.47 2.75 16.49
N PHE A 210 -13.91 1.65 15.97
CA PHE A 210 -14.65 0.70 15.13
C PHE A 210 -15.76 -0.03 15.91
N ARG A 211 -15.47 -0.50 17.13
CA ARG A 211 -16.46 -1.19 17.96
C ARG A 211 -17.67 -0.31 18.32
N ARG A 212 -17.46 1.01 18.53
CA ARG A 212 -18.57 1.96 18.75
C ARG A 212 -19.49 2.10 17.53
N GLN A 213 -19.01 1.76 16.34
CA GLN A 213 -19.81 1.71 15.10
C GLN A 213 -20.45 0.35 14.86
N GLY A 214 -20.29 -0.61 15.79
CA GLY A 214 -20.87 -1.94 15.70
C GLY A 214 -20.03 -2.99 14.98
N PHE A 215 -18.78 -2.67 14.55
CA PHE A 215 -17.93 -3.61 13.87
C PHE A 215 -17.32 -4.64 14.80
N ALA A 216 -17.26 -5.89 14.35
CA ALA A 216 -16.47 -6.97 14.96
C ALA A 216 -14.98 -6.77 14.66
N VAL A 217 -14.19 -6.45 15.68
CA VAL A 217 -12.77 -6.11 15.54
C VAL A 217 -11.89 -7.16 16.16
N VAL A 218 -10.87 -7.61 15.42
CA VAL A 218 -9.80 -8.49 15.90
C VAL A 218 -8.43 -7.86 15.68
N ARG A 219 -7.40 -8.33 16.38
CA ARG A 219 -6.03 -7.84 16.26
C ARG A 219 -5.09 -8.89 15.67
N ASN A 220 -4.23 -8.50 14.75
CA ASN A 220 -3.08 -9.25 14.24
C ASN A 220 -3.40 -10.62 13.59
N ARG A 221 -4.64 -10.98 13.43
CA ARG A 221 -5.05 -12.26 12.81
C ARG A 221 -6.22 -12.04 11.89
N PRO A 222 -6.10 -12.45 10.62
CA PRO A 222 -4.97 -13.16 10.00
C PRO A 222 -3.80 -12.25 9.57
N TYR A 223 -3.94 -10.92 9.67
CA TYR A 223 -2.94 -9.95 9.21
C TYR A 223 -2.44 -9.10 10.38
N ALA A 224 -1.13 -9.20 10.66
CA ALA A 224 -0.51 -8.44 11.75
C ALA A 224 0.12 -7.12 11.29
N GLY A 225 0.12 -6.84 10.01
CA GLY A 225 0.85 -5.75 9.38
C GLY A 225 1.99 -6.28 8.50
N ALA A 226 2.40 -5.48 7.51
CA ALA A 226 3.43 -5.83 6.55
C ALA A 226 4.58 -4.80 6.58
N TYR A 227 5.28 -4.63 5.45
CA TYR A 227 6.44 -3.75 5.34
C TYR A 227 6.16 -2.30 5.79
N THR A 228 5.05 -1.72 5.35
CA THR A 228 4.70 -0.33 5.70
C THR A 228 4.62 -0.14 7.22
N THR A 229 3.94 -1.03 7.92
CA THR A 229 3.86 -0.96 9.40
C THR A 229 5.19 -1.22 10.07
N GLU A 230 6.03 -2.11 9.53
CA GLU A 230 7.38 -2.35 10.02
C GLU A 230 8.30 -1.17 9.78
N HIS A 231 8.26 -0.62 8.58
CA HIS A 231 9.17 0.44 8.14
C HIS A 231 8.91 1.77 8.86
N TYR A 232 7.64 2.12 9.04
CA TYR A 232 7.24 3.40 9.63
C TYR A 232 6.97 3.33 11.13
N GLY A 233 6.61 2.17 11.66
CA GLY A 233 6.35 2.00 13.08
C GLY A 233 7.61 2.14 13.93
N ARG A 234 7.73 3.26 14.61
CA ARG A 234 8.79 3.60 15.57
C ARG A 234 8.14 4.30 16.76
N PRO A 235 7.33 3.56 17.58
CA PRO A 235 6.53 4.16 18.65
C PRO A 235 7.38 4.96 19.65
N GLU A 236 8.60 4.49 19.96
CA GLU A 236 9.54 5.20 20.83
C GLU A 236 9.99 6.56 20.27
N ALA A 237 9.90 6.74 18.94
CA ALA A 237 10.23 8.00 18.27
C ALA A 237 8.98 8.84 17.95
N GLY A 238 7.80 8.49 18.48
CA GLY A 238 6.55 9.18 18.18
C GLY A 238 6.06 8.94 16.75
N MET A 239 6.41 7.81 16.14
CA MET A 239 5.95 7.40 14.82
C MET A 239 5.25 6.05 14.93
N GLN A 240 3.93 6.08 14.86
CA GLN A 240 3.07 4.91 15.00
C GLN A 240 2.63 4.43 13.63
N ALA A 241 2.48 3.12 13.43
CA ALA A 241 1.92 2.58 12.21
C ALA A 241 0.96 1.42 12.51
N LEU A 242 -0.21 1.45 11.87
CA LEU A 242 -1.30 0.51 12.06
C LEU A 242 -1.87 0.13 10.68
N GLN A 243 -2.08 -1.17 10.44
CA GLN A 243 -2.75 -1.68 9.24
C GLN A 243 -4.19 -2.06 9.55
#